data_696ebd9dc97634029a57f0d59a20b0dd
#
_entry.id   696ebd9dc97634029a57f0d59a20b0dd
#
_cell.length_a   1.000
_cell.length_b   1.000
_cell.length_c   1.000
_cell.angle_alpha   90.00
_cell.angle_beta   90.00
_cell.angle_gamma   90.00
#
_symmetry.space_group_name_H-M   'P 1'
#
loop_
_entity.id
_entity.type
_entity.pdbx_description
1 polymer ?
#
loop_
_entity_poly.entity_id
_entity_poly.type
_entity_poly.pdbx_seq_one_letter_code
_entity_poly.pdbx_strand_id
1 'polypeptide(L)'
;MLLKQLTLTVALVTALGAAPALAQVKIGVVTSSTGPTALIGIPQKNTVALLPKKIGDLTVEYISLDDASDPTQSVTTFKKLITEEKVDALIGPSGSPNAMGVIQFAAESGTPMLAPVGTAAVVLPMTPEKKWVFKTTQNDDIIARALVSHMVKTGIKTTAFIGLNDAYGENWLKVFTDLAAKNNIKILATERYQRSDSSVTGQALKILAAKPDAVLIAGTGAAAVLPETTLFKQGYKGKFYQTHGAALPAFLKLGGKDVEGTVLAASLMLVLPEIDNSNPSKKVAEDYIARYTKLYGNAPATFGANVYDAGLLLEQAIPLAAKTAKPGTKEFRSALRDALEKTHELVATQGVYNISPEDHSGFDDRGRELITVKDGQWRLVK
;
A
#
# COMPACT_ATOMS: atom_id res chain seq x y z
N MET A 1 20.67 32.71 -83.38
CA MET A 1 19.35 32.59 -82.76
C MET A 1 19.49 31.63 -81.56
N LEU A 2 19.63 32.17 -80.35
CA LEU A 2 19.76 31.35 -79.13
C LEU A 2 18.44 31.30 -78.46
N LEU A 3 17.89 30.07 -78.33
CA LEU A 3 16.74 29.80 -77.49
C LEU A 3 17.17 29.67 -76.00
N LYS A 4 16.67 30.55 -75.16
CA LYS A 4 16.79 30.45 -73.72
C LYS A 4 15.71 29.53 -73.20
N GLN A 5 16.10 28.37 -72.68
CA GLN A 5 15.24 27.53 -71.88
C GLN A 5 15.17 28.06 -70.45
N LEU A 6 13.96 28.39 -70.03
CA LEU A 6 13.64 28.80 -68.64
C LEU A 6 13.22 27.57 -67.85
N THR A 7 14.07 27.07 -66.97
CA THR A 7 13.75 25.96 -66.09
C THR A 7 13.04 26.49 -64.83
N LEU A 8 11.75 26.18 -64.70
CA LEU A 8 10.92 26.50 -63.54
C LEU A 8 11.12 25.43 -62.46
N THR A 9 11.88 25.71 -61.41
CA THR A 9 12.05 24.80 -60.26
C THR A 9 10.87 25.01 -59.31
N VAL A 10 9.92 24.05 -59.26
CA VAL A 10 8.83 24.01 -58.30
C VAL A 10 9.41 23.43 -56.99
N ALA A 11 9.61 24.25 -55.97
CA ALA A 11 9.96 23.81 -54.62
C ALA A 11 8.69 23.27 -53.93
N LEU A 12 8.58 21.96 -53.85
CA LEU A 12 7.51 21.28 -53.09
C LEU A 12 7.86 21.36 -51.59
N VAL A 13 7.31 22.35 -50.90
CA VAL A 13 7.41 22.44 -49.42
C VAL A 13 6.47 21.39 -48.83
N THR A 14 7.03 20.22 -48.45
CA THR A 14 6.35 19.23 -47.64
C THR A 14 6.25 19.79 -46.21
N ALA A 15 5.12 20.39 -45.88
CA ALA A 15 4.71 20.64 -44.50
C ALA A 15 4.46 19.28 -43.82
N LEU A 16 5.48 18.70 -43.18
CA LEU A 16 5.25 17.63 -42.21
C LEU A 16 4.40 18.25 -41.11
N GLY A 17 3.11 17.96 -41.12
CA GLY A 17 2.21 18.23 -40.02
C GLY A 17 2.72 17.47 -38.83
N ALA A 18 3.37 18.16 -37.87
CA ALA A 18 3.62 17.62 -36.56
C ALA A 18 2.26 17.31 -35.94
N ALA A 19 1.87 16.02 -35.96
CA ALA A 19 0.76 15.59 -35.15
C ALA A 19 1.02 16.08 -33.71
N PRO A 20 0.06 16.70 -33.03
CA PRO A 20 0.26 17.13 -31.66
C PRO A 20 0.66 15.88 -30.87
N ALA A 21 1.90 15.86 -30.39
CA ALA A 21 2.32 14.85 -29.43
C ALA A 21 1.34 14.94 -28.26
N LEU A 22 0.47 13.94 -28.10
CA LEU A 22 -0.42 13.85 -26.96
C LEU A 22 0.47 13.98 -25.72
N ALA A 23 0.17 14.96 -24.88
CA ALA A 23 0.94 15.15 -23.66
C ALA A 23 0.91 13.84 -22.85
N GLN A 24 2.09 13.29 -22.57
CA GLN A 24 2.25 12.00 -21.90
C GLN A 24 2.55 12.23 -20.43
N VAL A 25 1.79 11.60 -19.57
CA VAL A 25 2.09 11.52 -18.14
C VAL A 25 2.87 10.23 -17.89
N LYS A 26 4.02 10.32 -17.24
CA LYS A 26 4.83 9.17 -16.87
C LYS A 26 4.70 8.87 -15.38
N ILE A 27 4.38 7.64 -15.04
CA ILE A 27 4.24 7.17 -13.66
C ILE A 27 5.25 6.05 -13.42
N GLY A 28 6.18 6.28 -12.50
CA GLY A 28 7.10 5.25 -12.03
C GLY A 28 6.42 4.34 -11.03
N VAL A 29 6.62 3.04 -11.16
CA VAL A 29 6.07 2.05 -10.22
C VAL A 29 7.20 1.19 -9.69
N VAL A 30 7.42 1.20 -8.36
CA VAL A 30 8.40 0.34 -7.72
C VAL A 30 7.67 -0.67 -6.85
N THR A 31 7.91 -1.95 -7.09
CA THR A 31 7.30 -3.03 -6.29
C THR A 31 8.37 -4.02 -5.84
N SER A 32 8.20 -4.60 -4.66
CA SER A 32 9.03 -5.71 -4.19
C SER A 32 8.48 -7.03 -4.73
N SER A 33 8.56 -7.23 -6.06
CA SER A 33 8.01 -8.43 -6.72
C SER A 33 8.90 -9.67 -6.60
N THR A 34 10.12 -9.49 -6.08
CA THR A 34 11.02 -10.57 -5.65
C THR A 34 11.48 -10.35 -4.20
N GLY A 35 12.12 -11.34 -3.59
CA GLY A 35 12.60 -11.29 -2.21
C GLY A 35 11.52 -11.53 -1.14
N PRO A 36 11.81 -11.23 0.13
CA PRO A 36 10.95 -11.58 1.27
C PRO A 36 9.55 -10.91 1.27
N THR A 37 9.37 -9.83 0.53
CA THR A 37 8.11 -9.08 0.43
C THR A 37 7.29 -9.44 -0.82
N ALA A 38 7.71 -10.44 -1.60
CA ALA A 38 7.13 -10.79 -2.90
C ALA A 38 5.61 -11.10 -2.85
N LEU A 39 5.12 -11.70 -1.76
CA LEU A 39 3.67 -11.95 -1.58
C LEU A 39 2.83 -10.66 -1.54
N ILE A 40 3.47 -9.53 -1.24
CA ILE A 40 2.86 -8.19 -1.29
C ILE A 40 3.11 -7.55 -2.65
N GLY A 41 4.35 -7.58 -3.13
CA GLY A 41 4.76 -6.87 -4.35
C GLY A 41 4.21 -7.48 -5.65
N ILE A 42 4.05 -8.80 -5.73
CA ILE A 42 3.51 -9.45 -6.94
C ILE A 42 2.09 -8.96 -7.28
N PRO A 43 1.09 -9.01 -6.38
CA PRO A 43 -0.23 -8.48 -6.69
C PRO A 43 -0.22 -6.96 -6.96
N GLN A 44 0.67 -6.20 -6.36
CA GLN A 44 0.87 -4.78 -6.67
C GLN A 44 1.37 -4.59 -8.10
N LYS A 45 2.43 -5.29 -8.50
CA LYS A 45 2.96 -5.30 -9.88
C LYS A 45 1.89 -5.68 -10.90
N ASN A 46 1.16 -6.76 -10.63
CA ASN A 46 0.11 -7.26 -11.51
C ASN A 46 -0.99 -6.23 -11.72
N THR A 47 -1.33 -5.48 -10.68
CA THR A 47 -2.39 -4.45 -10.73
C THR A 47 -2.06 -3.31 -11.69
N VAL A 48 -0.79 -3.04 -11.97
CA VAL A 48 -0.37 -1.99 -12.94
C VAL A 48 -1.02 -2.20 -14.32
N ALA A 49 -1.22 -3.44 -14.73
CA ALA A 49 -1.88 -3.77 -16.01
C ALA A 49 -3.36 -3.35 -16.07
N LEU A 50 -3.98 -3.09 -14.91
CA LEU A 50 -5.37 -2.66 -14.78
C LEU A 50 -5.55 -1.15 -14.72
N LEU A 51 -4.45 -0.41 -14.53
CA LEU A 51 -4.47 1.04 -14.43
C LEU A 51 -4.79 1.69 -15.78
N PRO A 52 -5.45 2.86 -15.80
CA PRO A 52 -5.86 3.52 -17.03
C PRO A 52 -4.66 4.00 -17.84
N LYS A 53 -4.57 3.62 -19.11
CA LYS A 53 -3.55 4.09 -20.06
C LYS A 53 -3.89 5.43 -20.70
N LYS A 54 -5.06 5.98 -20.38
CA LYS A 54 -5.54 7.28 -20.81
C LYS A 54 -6.38 7.89 -19.69
N ILE A 55 -6.11 9.15 -19.36
CA ILE A 55 -6.85 9.94 -18.36
C ILE A 55 -7.22 11.27 -19.02
N GLY A 56 -8.51 11.49 -19.27
CA GLY A 56 -8.94 12.58 -20.13
C GLY A 56 -8.32 12.44 -21.53
N ASP A 57 -7.66 13.50 -22.01
CA ASP A 57 -6.95 13.49 -23.30
C ASP A 57 -5.47 13.14 -23.19
N LEU A 58 -4.97 12.87 -21.97
CA LEU A 58 -3.59 12.54 -21.70
C LEU A 58 -3.35 11.02 -21.81
N THR A 59 -2.28 10.62 -22.49
CA THR A 59 -1.78 9.25 -22.41
C THR A 59 -0.98 9.06 -21.11
N VAL A 60 -1.05 7.87 -20.51
CA VAL A 60 -0.33 7.53 -19.29
C VAL A 60 0.57 6.33 -19.55
N GLU A 61 1.85 6.49 -19.27
CA GLU A 61 2.86 5.45 -19.31
C GLU A 61 3.23 5.02 -17.88
N TYR A 62 3.24 3.71 -17.62
CA TYR A 62 3.70 3.14 -16.35
C TYR A 62 5.03 2.43 -16.54
N ILE A 63 6.07 2.89 -15.83
CA ILE A 63 7.42 2.33 -15.87
C ILE A 63 7.65 1.56 -14.58
N SER A 64 7.64 0.22 -14.66
CA SER A 64 7.70 -0.66 -13.49
C SER A 64 9.11 -1.20 -13.26
N LEU A 65 9.60 -1.09 -12.01
CA LEU A 65 10.87 -1.63 -11.56
C LEU A 65 10.65 -2.48 -10.29
N ASP A 66 11.52 -3.49 -10.12
CA ASP A 66 11.55 -4.33 -8.91
C ASP A 66 12.70 -3.88 -8.01
N ASP A 67 12.41 -3.68 -6.71
CA ASP A 67 13.42 -3.35 -5.71
C ASP A 67 13.95 -4.57 -4.95
N ALA A 68 13.53 -5.77 -5.33
CA ALA A 68 13.94 -7.04 -4.73
C ALA A 68 13.74 -7.10 -3.19
N SER A 69 12.82 -6.30 -2.64
CA SER A 69 12.59 -6.12 -1.20
C SER A 69 13.78 -5.50 -0.44
N ASP A 70 14.70 -4.86 -1.14
CA ASP A 70 15.90 -4.23 -0.57
C ASP A 70 15.75 -2.69 -0.57
N PRO A 71 15.85 -2.03 0.61
CA PRO A 71 15.75 -0.56 0.70
C PRO A 71 16.79 0.20 -0.12
N THR A 72 18.00 -0.36 -0.30
CA THR A 72 19.06 0.26 -1.12
C THR A 72 18.69 0.22 -2.60
N GLN A 73 18.14 -0.92 -3.06
CA GLN A 73 17.62 -1.04 -4.42
C GLN A 73 16.41 -0.13 -4.65
N SER A 74 15.57 0.08 -3.63
CA SER A 74 14.48 1.06 -3.74
C SER A 74 15.01 2.46 -4.01
N VAL A 75 16.07 2.89 -3.31
CA VAL A 75 16.72 4.18 -3.57
C VAL A 75 17.26 4.24 -5.01
N THR A 76 17.90 3.18 -5.48
CA THR A 76 18.47 3.11 -6.84
C THR A 76 17.38 3.20 -7.89
N THR A 77 16.29 2.43 -7.74
CA THR A 77 15.17 2.42 -8.68
C THR A 77 14.42 3.75 -8.69
N PHE A 78 14.20 4.38 -7.51
CA PHE A 78 13.58 5.71 -7.42
C PHE A 78 14.43 6.77 -8.10
N LYS A 79 15.74 6.80 -7.84
CA LYS A 79 16.66 7.73 -8.53
C LYS A 79 16.57 7.57 -10.03
N LYS A 80 16.61 6.33 -10.55
CA LYS A 80 16.48 6.08 -11.99
C LYS A 80 15.19 6.64 -12.56
N LEU A 81 14.04 6.35 -11.92
CA LEU A 81 12.72 6.84 -12.37
C LEU A 81 12.66 8.38 -12.37
N ILE A 82 13.25 9.02 -11.38
CA ILE A 82 13.26 10.49 -11.25
C ILE A 82 14.21 11.14 -12.25
N THR A 83 15.46 10.66 -12.35
CA THR A 83 16.52 11.37 -13.08
C THR A 83 16.61 10.99 -14.56
N GLU A 84 16.40 9.70 -14.88
CA GLU A 84 16.51 9.20 -16.25
C GLU A 84 15.14 9.22 -16.94
N GLU A 85 14.12 8.63 -16.32
CA GLU A 85 12.77 8.51 -16.90
C GLU A 85 11.94 9.79 -16.74
N LYS A 86 12.29 10.65 -15.76
CA LYS A 86 11.64 11.95 -15.48
C LYS A 86 10.14 11.80 -15.24
N VAL A 87 9.78 10.88 -14.38
CA VAL A 87 8.37 10.58 -14.07
C VAL A 87 7.66 11.74 -13.37
N ASP A 88 6.35 11.85 -13.59
CA ASP A 88 5.49 12.87 -13.00
C ASP A 88 4.95 12.46 -11.62
N ALA A 89 4.84 11.17 -11.38
CA ALA A 89 4.45 10.59 -10.09
C ALA A 89 5.10 9.24 -9.88
N LEU A 90 5.09 8.78 -8.63
CA LEU A 90 5.63 7.48 -8.20
C LEU A 90 4.55 6.70 -7.45
N ILE A 91 4.44 5.40 -7.73
CA ILE A 91 3.65 4.44 -6.96
C ILE A 91 4.61 3.43 -6.35
N GLY A 92 4.52 3.21 -5.06
CA GLY A 92 5.43 2.31 -4.36
C GLY A 92 6.33 3.03 -3.35
N PRO A 93 7.35 2.32 -2.81
CA PRO A 93 7.60 0.88 -2.92
C PRO A 93 6.67 0.05 -2.03
N SER A 94 6.81 -1.30 -2.05
CA SER A 94 5.89 -2.21 -1.35
C SER A 94 6.15 -2.32 0.16
N GLY A 95 7.36 -2.10 0.62
CA GLY A 95 7.78 -2.29 2.02
C GLY A 95 7.89 -0.98 2.79
N SER A 96 7.50 -0.96 4.08
CA SER A 96 7.65 0.22 4.93
C SER A 96 9.09 0.70 5.05
N PRO A 97 10.12 -0.15 5.29
CA PRO A 97 11.50 0.32 5.31
C PRO A 97 11.97 0.88 3.95
N ASN A 98 11.52 0.27 2.85
CA ASN A 98 11.78 0.73 1.50
C ASN A 98 11.21 2.14 1.27
N ALA A 99 9.94 2.36 1.67
CA ALA A 99 9.28 3.65 1.53
C ALA A 99 9.94 4.75 2.38
N MET A 100 10.31 4.44 3.62
CA MET A 100 11.03 5.39 4.49
C MET A 100 12.35 5.84 3.87
N GLY A 101 13.07 4.95 3.18
CA GLY A 101 14.35 5.25 2.54
C GLY A 101 14.27 6.18 1.32
N VAL A 102 13.08 6.38 0.72
CA VAL A 102 12.93 7.15 -0.53
C VAL A 102 12.17 8.48 -0.39
N ILE A 103 11.62 8.78 0.79
CA ILE A 103 10.85 10.01 1.05
C ILE A 103 11.63 11.27 0.64
N GLN A 104 12.90 11.36 1.05
CA GLN A 104 13.73 12.52 0.77
C GLN A 104 13.92 12.72 -0.74
N PHE A 105 14.11 11.66 -1.52
CA PHE A 105 14.29 11.75 -2.98
C PHE A 105 13.02 12.21 -3.69
N ALA A 106 11.85 11.76 -3.25
CA ALA A 106 10.56 12.24 -3.75
C ALA A 106 10.41 13.76 -3.49
N ALA A 107 10.75 14.21 -2.29
CA ALA A 107 10.69 15.62 -1.90
C ALA A 107 11.68 16.50 -2.65
N GLU A 108 12.96 16.11 -2.73
CA GLU A 108 14.01 16.87 -3.42
C GLU A 108 13.71 17.04 -4.91
N SER A 109 13.15 16.01 -5.54
CA SER A 109 12.74 16.07 -6.95
C SER A 109 11.42 16.80 -7.17
N GLY A 110 10.65 17.02 -6.10
CA GLY A 110 9.28 17.53 -6.18
C GLY A 110 8.37 16.58 -6.97
N THR A 111 8.50 15.25 -6.74
CA THR A 111 7.69 14.23 -7.40
C THR A 111 6.77 13.56 -6.38
N PRO A 112 5.44 13.66 -6.51
CA PRO A 112 4.51 13.02 -5.57
C PRO A 112 4.64 11.49 -5.61
N MET A 113 4.65 10.87 -4.42
CA MET A 113 4.76 9.44 -4.22
C MET A 113 3.51 8.90 -3.53
N LEU A 114 2.85 7.93 -4.13
CA LEU A 114 1.72 7.20 -3.55
C LEU A 114 2.24 5.87 -2.98
N ALA A 115 2.34 5.78 -1.66
CA ALA A 115 3.00 4.69 -0.94
C ALA A 115 1.99 3.63 -0.46
N PRO A 116 1.97 2.42 -1.04
CA PRO A 116 1.07 1.33 -0.65
C PRO A 116 1.63 0.54 0.55
N VAL A 117 1.98 1.25 1.64
CA VAL A 117 2.64 0.69 2.83
C VAL A 117 1.87 0.97 4.13
N GLY A 118 1.99 0.07 5.11
CA GLY A 118 1.24 0.14 6.37
C GLY A 118 1.66 1.29 7.28
N THR A 119 2.99 1.52 7.45
CA THR A 119 3.46 2.49 8.44
C THR A 119 2.93 3.91 8.20
N ALA A 120 2.33 4.50 9.24
CA ALA A 120 1.94 5.91 9.21
C ALA A 120 3.17 6.84 9.21
N ALA A 121 4.35 6.34 9.59
CA ALA A 121 5.58 7.13 9.66
C ALA A 121 6.02 7.73 8.31
N VAL A 122 5.52 7.22 7.18
CA VAL A 122 5.81 7.80 5.86
C VAL A 122 5.09 9.14 5.63
N VAL A 123 3.99 9.39 6.33
CA VAL A 123 3.19 10.62 6.22
C VAL A 123 3.09 11.40 7.53
N LEU A 124 3.29 10.76 8.70
CA LEU A 124 3.13 11.37 10.02
C LEU A 124 4.42 11.27 10.87
N PRO A 125 4.69 12.27 11.74
CA PRO A 125 4.08 13.60 11.69
C PRO A 125 4.40 14.27 10.36
N MET A 126 3.54 15.18 9.89
CA MET A 126 3.77 15.91 8.64
C MET A 126 5.06 16.74 8.73
N THR A 127 5.92 16.62 7.72
CA THR A 127 7.16 17.41 7.53
C THR A 127 7.23 17.94 6.10
N PRO A 128 8.12 18.89 5.80
CA PRO A 128 8.28 19.38 4.43
C PRO A 128 8.54 18.27 3.40
N GLU A 129 9.27 17.21 3.76
CA GLU A 129 9.56 16.07 2.88
C GLU A 129 8.32 15.21 2.67
N LYS A 130 7.56 14.95 3.75
CA LYS A 130 6.38 14.09 3.72
C LYS A 130 5.18 14.71 3.00
N LYS A 131 5.21 16.02 2.73
CA LYS A 131 4.23 16.67 1.85
C LYS A 131 4.19 16.09 0.43
N TRP A 132 5.23 15.35 0.04
CA TRP A 132 5.31 14.70 -1.26
C TRP A 132 4.88 13.23 -1.23
N VAL A 133 4.46 12.71 -0.06
CA VAL A 133 4.08 11.31 0.14
C VAL A 133 2.61 11.21 0.51
N PHE A 134 1.89 10.35 -0.20
CA PHE A 134 0.49 9.98 0.06
C PHE A 134 0.42 8.50 0.34
N LYS A 135 -0.49 8.07 1.21
CA LYS A 135 -0.70 6.64 1.45
C LYS A 135 -1.91 6.12 0.70
N THR A 136 -1.83 4.84 0.30
CA THR A 136 -2.94 4.12 -0.30
C THR A 136 -3.35 2.89 0.51
N THR A 137 -2.99 2.90 1.79
CA THR A 137 -3.32 1.88 2.78
C THR A 137 -3.71 2.57 4.09
N GLN A 138 -4.57 1.95 4.89
CA GLN A 138 -4.99 2.47 6.19
C GLN A 138 -3.77 2.76 7.08
N ASN A 139 -3.88 3.79 7.91
CA ASN A 139 -2.88 4.03 8.95
C ASN A 139 -2.97 2.96 10.03
N ASP A 140 -1.82 2.62 10.60
CA ASP A 140 -1.73 1.60 11.65
C ASP A 140 -2.62 1.90 12.86
N ASP A 141 -2.85 3.19 13.19
CA ASP A 141 -3.71 3.59 14.30
C ASP A 141 -5.20 3.25 14.07
N ILE A 142 -5.70 3.38 12.84
CA ILE A 142 -7.09 3.00 12.48
C ILE A 142 -7.28 1.50 12.72
N ILE A 143 -6.34 0.70 12.26
CA ILE A 143 -6.35 -0.75 12.44
C ILE A 143 -6.18 -1.11 13.91
N ALA A 144 -5.22 -0.50 14.61
CA ALA A 144 -4.94 -0.78 16.01
C ALA A 144 -6.11 -0.42 16.93
N ARG A 145 -6.84 0.69 16.65
CA ARG A 145 -8.06 1.02 17.41
C ARG A 145 -9.12 -0.08 17.32
N ALA A 146 -9.32 -0.69 16.15
CA ALA A 146 -10.25 -1.79 15.99
C ALA A 146 -9.83 -3.02 16.80
N LEU A 147 -8.54 -3.38 16.74
CA LEU A 147 -8.00 -4.53 17.47
C LEU A 147 -8.08 -4.31 18.98
N VAL A 148 -7.66 -3.16 19.48
CA VAL A 148 -7.70 -2.83 20.91
C VAL A 148 -9.14 -2.75 21.43
N SER A 149 -10.07 -2.17 20.65
CA SER A 149 -11.51 -2.16 20.99
C SER A 149 -12.06 -3.59 21.12
N HIS A 150 -11.69 -4.49 20.23
CA HIS A 150 -12.07 -5.90 20.32
C HIS A 150 -11.42 -6.60 21.54
N MET A 151 -10.15 -6.33 21.83
CA MET A 151 -9.47 -6.84 23.02
C MET A 151 -10.22 -6.44 24.30
N VAL A 152 -10.59 -5.16 24.41
CA VAL A 152 -11.40 -4.65 25.55
C VAL A 152 -12.75 -5.36 25.64
N LYS A 153 -13.47 -5.44 24.51
CA LYS A 153 -14.80 -6.09 24.45
C LYS A 153 -14.75 -7.57 24.86
N THR A 154 -13.64 -8.24 24.55
CA THR A 154 -13.45 -9.67 24.87
C THR A 154 -12.74 -9.93 26.20
N GLY A 155 -12.51 -8.89 27.00
CA GLY A 155 -11.98 -8.98 28.36
C GLY A 155 -10.46 -9.21 28.45
N ILE A 156 -9.70 -9.00 27.38
CA ILE A 156 -8.23 -9.08 27.38
C ILE A 156 -7.67 -7.99 28.31
N LYS A 157 -6.83 -8.38 29.23
CA LYS A 157 -6.15 -7.48 30.19
C LYS A 157 -4.64 -7.44 30.00
N THR A 158 -4.08 -8.53 29.50
CA THR A 158 -2.64 -8.66 29.30
C THR A 158 -2.34 -9.12 27.87
N THR A 159 -1.27 -8.56 27.30
CA THR A 159 -0.82 -8.92 25.95
C THR A 159 0.69 -9.13 25.91
N ALA A 160 1.15 -9.78 24.85
CA ALA A 160 2.51 -9.65 24.39
C ALA A 160 2.51 -9.09 22.96
N PHE A 161 3.60 -8.46 22.59
CA PHE A 161 3.86 -7.99 21.25
C PHE A 161 5.04 -8.76 20.65
N ILE A 162 4.92 -9.20 19.41
CA ILE A 162 6.04 -9.66 18.60
C ILE A 162 5.95 -9.05 17.20
N GLY A 163 6.98 -8.32 16.79
CA GLY A 163 6.96 -7.57 15.54
C GLY A 163 8.27 -7.63 14.77
N LEU A 164 8.17 -7.27 13.49
CA LEU A 164 9.35 -7.13 12.64
C LEU A 164 10.28 -6.04 13.21
N ASN A 165 11.58 -6.32 13.19
CA ASN A 165 12.62 -5.36 13.59
C ASN A 165 12.92 -4.40 12.42
N ASP A 166 11.91 -3.65 12.00
CA ASP A 166 12.00 -2.66 10.93
C ASP A 166 10.95 -1.54 11.12
N ALA A 167 10.91 -0.59 10.18
CA ALA A 167 10.00 0.56 10.24
C ALA A 167 8.52 0.17 10.37
N TYR A 168 8.11 -1.00 9.89
CA TYR A 168 6.74 -1.50 10.05
C TYR A 168 6.47 -1.94 11.49
N GLY A 169 7.29 -2.86 12.01
CA GLY A 169 7.07 -3.40 13.36
C GLY A 169 7.27 -2.36 14.45
N GLU A 170 8.26 -1.45 14.31
CA GLU A 170 8.50 -0.40 15.30
C GLU A 170 7.35 0.64 15.35
N ASN A 171 6.78 1.02 14.21
CA ASN A 171 5.61 1.89 14.21
C ASN A 171 4.40 1.21 14.87
N TRP A 172 4.19 -0.09 14.57
CA TRP A 172 3.15 -0.87 15.22
C TRP A 172 3.33 -0.98 16.73
N LEU A 173 4.55 -1.24 17.20
CA LEU A 173 4.86 -1.28 18.63
C LEU A 173 4.50 0.04 19.32
N LYS A 174 4.90 1.16 18.72
CA LYS A 174 4.59 2.50 19.24
C LYS A 174 3.08 2.71 19.34
N VAL A 175 2.35 2.53 18.23
CA VAL A 175 0.90 2.74 18.17
C VAL A 175 0.16 1.82 19.12
N PHE A 176 0.54 0.55 19.17
CA PHE A 176 -0.09 -0.43 20.05
C PHE A 176 0.18 -0.12 21.53
N THR A 177 1.41 0.26 21.90
CA THR A 177 1.76 0.62 23.28
C THR A 177 0.93 1.80 23.76
N ASP A 178 0.79 2.85 22.94
CA ASP A 178 0.01 4.03 23.27
C ASP A 178 -1.48 3.71 23.48
N LEU A 179 -2.05 2.86 22.62
CA LEU A 179 -3.46 2.45 22.70
C LEU A 179 -3.72 1.45 23.82
N ALA A 180 -2.84 0.49 24.07
CA ALA A 180 -2.93 -0.47 25.14
C ALA A 180 -2.92 0.23 26.51
N ALA A 181 -2.02 1.19 26.70
CA ALA A 181 -1.94 1.99 27.94
C ALA A 181 -3.26 2.76 28.19
N LYS A 182 -3.81 3.43 27.17
CA LYS A 182 -5.07 4.17 27.24
C LYS A 182 -6.28 3.27 27.58
N ASN A 183 -6.20 1.98 27.30
CA ASN A 183 -7.26 1.01 27.52
C ASN A 183 -6.99 0.03 28.68
N ASN A 184 -5.99 0.32 29.53
CA ASN A 184 -5.60 -0.51 30.66
C ASN A 184 -5.25 -1.96 30.29
N ILE A 185 -4.67 -2.15 29.10
CA ILE A 185 -4.11 -3.43 28.66
C ILE A 185 -2.61 -3.40 28.92
N LYS A 186 -2.12 -4.36 29.70
CA LYS A 186 -0.70 -4.43 30.06
C LYS A 186 0.06 -5.29 29.05
N ILE A 187 1.14 -4.75 28.49
CA ILE A 187 2.06 -5.51 27.62
C ILE A 187 3.11 -6.17 28.52
N LEU A 188 3.09 -7.52 28.58
CA LEU A 188 3.95 -8.31 29.47
C LEU A 188 5.29 -8.68 28.83
N ALA A 189 5.35 -8.78 27.51
CA ALA A 189 6.56 -9.08 26.73
C ALA A 189 6.54 -8.35 25.39
N THR A 190 7.73 -7.94 24.94
CA THR A 190 7.92 -7.29 23.64
C THR A 190 9.10 -7.93 22.96
N GLU A 191 8.87 -8.62 21.86
CA GLU A 191 9.87 -9.34 21.10
C GLU A 191 9.96 -8.85 19.66
N ARG A 192 11.11 -9.05 19.05
CA ARG A 192 11.39 -8.66 17.66
C ARG A 192 11.98 -9.82 16.87
N TYR A 193 11.75 -9.82 15.57
CA TYR A 193 12.32 -10.79 14.63
C TYR A 193 12.57 -10.15 13.27
N GLN A 194 13.41 -10.79 12.44
CA GLN A 194 13.74 -10.32 11.09
C GLN A 194 12.82 -10.95 10.06
N ARG A 195 12.61 -10.28 8.92
CA ARG A 195 11.85 -10.85 7.78
C ARG A 195 12.44 -12.14 7.24
N SER A 196 13.75 -12.30 7.38
CA SER A 196 14.53 -13.45 6.92
C SER A 196 14.61 -14.57 7.95
N ASP A 197 14.09 -14.38 9.17
CA ASP A 197 14.18 -15.42 10.20
C ASP A 197 13.34 -16.63 9.82
N SER A 198 13.95 -17.81 9.97
CA SER A 198 13.29 -19.11 9.81
C SER A 198 12.83 -19.70 11.14
N SER A 199 13.17 -19.08 12.27
CA SER A 199 12.77 -19.48 13.62
C SER A 199 12.64 -18.29 14.55
N VAL A 200 11.59 -18.32 15.38
CA VAL A 200 11.34 -17.37 16.47
C VAL A 200 11.14 -18.09 17.81
N THR A 201 11.74 -19.27 17.93
CA THR A 201 11.59 -20.13 19.12
C THR A 201 11.96 -19.43 20.42
N GLY A 202 13.09 -18.68 20.43
CA GLY A 202 13.52 -17.96 21.63
C GLY A 202 12.54 -16.86 22.05
N GLN A 203 12.01 -16.12 21.10
CA GLN A 203 10.99 -15.08 21.34
C GLN A 203 9.69 -15.72 21.85
N ALA A 204 9.26 -16.83 21.22
CA ALA A 204 8.05 -17.56 21.63
C ALA A 204 8.15 -18.08 23.07
N LEU A 205 9.29 -18.60 23.49
CA LEU A 205 9.50 -19.06 24.89
C LEU A 205 9.34 -17.93 25.89
N LYS A 206 9.85 -16.74 25.61
CA LYS A 206 9.70 -15.57 26.49
C LYS A 206 8.23 -15.13 26.59
N ILE A 207 7.50 -15.14 25.47
CA ILE A 207 6.07 -14.83 25.44
C ILE A 207 5.28 -15.85 26.25
N LEU A 208 5.56 -17.14 26.09
CA LEU A 208 4.92 -18.20 26.86
C LEU A 208 5.17 -18.10 28.35
N ALA A 209 6.41 -17.75 28.76
CA ALA A 209 6.76 -17.53 30.17
C ALA A 209 5.99 -16.36 30.80
N ALA A 210 5.69 -15.31 30.01
CA ALA A 210 4.91 -14.15 30.45
C ALA A 210 3.40 -14.43 30.59
N LYS A 211 2.87 -15.50 29.99
CA LYS A 211 1.47 -15.95 30.04
C LYS A 211 0.44 -14.84 29.74
N PRO A 212 0.56 -14.11 28.61
CA PRO A 212 -0.41 -13.09 28.24
C PRO A 212 -1.75 -13.70 27.83
N ASP A 213 -2.86 -12.93 27.98
CA ASP A 213 -4.19 -13.32 27.49
C ASP A 213 -4.22 -13.33 25.94
N ALA A 214 -3.46 -12.44 25.32
CA ALA A 214 -3.37 -12.31 23.86
C ALA A 214 -1.96 -11.98 23.39
N VAL A 215 -1.67 -12.29 22.12
CA VAL A 215 -0.44 -11.84 21.44
C VAL A 215 -0.82 -11.03 20.20
N LEU A 216 -0.26 -9.83 20.06
CA LEU A 216 -0.31 -9.07 18.81
C LEU A 216 0.96 -9.33 18.01
N ILE A 217 0.77 -9.76 16.77
CA ILE A 217 1.85 -10.07 15.84
C ILE A 217 1.89 -8.99 14.75
N ALA A 218 2.98 -8.23 14.68
CA ALA A 218 3.20 -7.18 13.69
C ALA A 218 4.16 -7.66 12.60
N GLY A 219 3.65 -8.57 11.76
CA GLY A 219 4.34 -9.11 10.60
C GLY A 219 3.67 -8.75 9.28
N THR A 220 4.35 -9.00 8.18
CA THR A 220 3.78 -8.83 6.83
C THR A 220 4.13 -10.00 5.93
N GLY A 221 3.23 -10.35 5.00
CA GLY A 221 3.47 -11.43 4.06
C GLY A 221 3.71 -12.78 4.75
N ALA A 222 4.70 -13.54 4.31
CA ALA A 222 5.04 -14.83 4.91
C ALA A 222 5.55 -14.70 6.36
N ALA A 223 6.25 -13.61 6.68
CA ALA A 223 6.80 -13.37 8.00
C ALA A 223 5.71 -13.19 9.09
N ALA A 224 4.47 -12.83 8.72
CA ALA A 224 3.36 -12.73 9.67
C ALA A 224 2.94 -14.09 10.26
N VAL A 225 3.17 -15.18 9.53
CA VAL A 225 2.71 -16.53 9.93
C VAL A 225 3.62 -17.18 10.96
N LEU A 226 4.93 -16.98 10.84
CA LEU A 226 5.94 -17.69 11.61
C LEU A 226 5.78 -17.56 13.14
N PRO A 227 5.57 -16.36 13.73
CA PRO A 227 5.40 -16.25 15.18
C PRO A 227 4.16 -16.99 15.69
N GLU A 228 3.04 -16.89 14.97
CA GLU A 228 1.78 -17.51 15.38
C GLU A 228 1.86 -19.03 15.38
N THR A 229 2.32 -19.61 14.25
CA THR A 229 2.46 -21.07 14.16
C THR A 229 3.48 -21.62 15.15
N THR A 230 4.53 -20.86 15.47
CA THR A 230 5.52 -21.25 16.49
C THR A 230 4.89 -21.26 17.88
N LEU A 231 4.18 -20.19 18.28
CA LEU A 231 3.49 -20.09 19.57
C LEU A 231 2.41 -21.16 19.70
N PHE A 232 1.60 -21.37 18.66
CA PHE A 232 0.56 -22.40 18.65
C PHE A 232 1.14 -23.80 18.87
N LYS A 233 2.18 -24.18 18.12
CA LYS A 233 2.87 -25.49 18.25
C LYS A 233 3.53 -25.67 19.61
N GLN A 234 3.97 -24.58 20.25
CA GLN A 234 4.51 -24.60 21.61
C GLN A 234 3.44 -24.56 22.70
N GLY A 235 2.15 -24.65 22.32
CA GLY A 235 1.04 -24.81 23.24
C GLY A 235 0.45 -23.54 23.79
N TYR A 236 0.69 -22.37 23.20
CA TYR A 236 0.00 -21.15 23.56
C TYR A 236 -1.52 -21.31 23.38
N LYS A 237 -2.30 -20.87 24.37
CA LYS A 237 -3.77 -21.03 24.42
C LYS A 237 -4.54 -19.70 24.44
N GLY A 238 -3.84 -18.58 24.50
CA GLY A 238 -4.46 -17.25 24.44
C GLY A 238 -4.92 -16.87 23.03
N LYS A 239 -5.40 -15.64 22.88
CA LYS A 239 -5.89 -15.12 21.61
C LYS A 239 -4.75 -14.62 20.75
N PHE A 240 -4.85 -14.84 19.43
CA PHE A 240 -3.96 -14.26 18.45
C PHE A 240 -4.61 -13.07 17.76
N TYR A 241 -3.84 -12.00 17.65
CA TYR A 241 -4.17 -10.82 16.86
C TYR A 241 -3.06 -10.58 15.85
N GLN A 242 -3.45 -10.28 14.62
CA GLN A 242 -2.54 -9.92 13.55
C GLN A 242 -2.79 -8.48 13.11
N THR A 243 -1.77 -7.84 12.58
CA THR A 243 -1.91 -6.57 11.88
C THR A 243 -2.43 -6.79 10.46
N HIS A 244 -2.88 -5.73 9.79
CA HIS A 244 -3.32 -5.81 8.39
C HIS A 244 -2.22 -6.31 7.42
N GLY A 245 -0.96 -6.38 7.85
CA GLY A 245 0.14 -7.02 7.10
C GLY A 245 -0.05 -8.52 6.83
N ALA A 246 -0.94 -9.19 7.59
CA ALA A 246 -1.34 -10.58 7.39
C ALA A 246 -2.56 -10.73 6.45
N ALA A 247 -3.13 -9.65 5.93
CA ALA A 247 -4.38 -9.64 5.15
C ALA A 247 -4.19 -10.17 3.72
N LEU A 248 -3.88 -11.45 3.57
CA LEU A 248 -3.65 -12.10 2.28
C LEU A 248 -4.05 -13.59 2.31
N PRO A 249 -4.46 -14.16 1.16
CA PRO A 249 -4.85 -15.58 1.08
C PRO A 249 -3.71 -16.54 1.48
N ALA A 250 -2.44 -16.16 1.23
CA ALA A 250 -1.29 -16.96 1.59
C ALA A 250 -1.13 -17.14 3.11
N PHE A 251 -1.65 -16.22 3.94
CA PHE A 251 -1.65 -16.37 5.40
C PHE A 251 -2.39 -17.64 5.82
N LEU A 252 -3.60 -17.85 5.29
CA LEU A 252 -4.41 -19.04 5.56
C LEU A 252 -3.72 -20.31 5.05
N LYS A 253 -3.17 -20.25 3.83
CA LYS A 253 -2.47 -21.40 3.22
C LYS A 253 -1.23 -21.82 4.00
N LEU A 254 -0.43 -20.88 4.47
CA LEU A 254 0.82 -21.13 5.21
C LEU A 254 0.55 -21.49 6.67
N GLY A 255 -0.45 -20.85 7.29
CA GLY A 255 -0.80 -21.09 8.69
C GLY A 255 -1.65 -22.35 8.91
N GLY A 256 -2.48 -22.72 7.93
CA GLY A 256 -3.40 -23.86 8.03
C GLY A 256 -4.27 -23.78 9.28
N LYS A 257 -4.38 -24.89 10.00
CA LYS A 257 -5.16 -24.97 11.26
C LYS A 257 -4.54 -24.18 12.43
N ASP A 258 -3.27 -23.83 12.34
CA ASP A 258 -2.56 -23.19 13.44
C ASP A 258 -2.96 -21.71 13.60
N VAL A 259 -3.64 -21.12 12.59
CA VAL A 259 -4.14 -19.74 12.60
C VAL A 259 -5.66 -19.64 12.75
N GLU A 260 -6.33 -20.74 13.09
CA GLU A 260 -7.78 -20.74 13.36
C GLU A 260 -8.11 -19.87 14.58
N GLY A 261 -9.11 -19.00 14.45
CA GLY A 261 -9.53 -18.06 15.50
C GLY A 261 -8.69 -16.78 15.59
N THR A 262 -7.68 -16.61 14.73
CA THR A 262 -6.91 -15.37 14.62
C THR A 262 -7.81 -14.21 14.26
N VAL A 263 -7.62 -13.08 14.93
CA VAL A 263 -8.36 -11.83 14.67
C VAL A 263 -7.43 -10.80 14.05
N LEU A 264 -7.89 -10.13 13.02
CA LEU A 264 -7.22 -8.94 12.47
C LEU A 264 -8.24 -7.89 12.01
N ALA A 265 -7.78 -6.68 11.79
CA ALA A 265 -8.57 -5.67 11.11
C ALA A 265 -7.89 -5.33 9.78
N ALA A 266 -8.66 -5.25 8.72
CA ALA A 266 -8.18 -4.97 7.37
C ALA A 266 -9.31 -4.37 6.52
N SER A 267 -9.03 -4.06 5.26
CA SER A 267 -10.07 -3.63 4.32
C SER A 267 -11.09 -4.75 4.05
N LEU A 268 -12.22 -4.37 3.50
CA LEU A 268 -13.34 -5.27 3.16
C LEU A 268 -12.99 -6.38 2.14
N MET A 269 -11.86 -6.28 1.46
CA MET A 269 -11.48 -7.15 0.33
C MET A 269 -11.52 -8.65 0.61
N LEU A 270 -11.15 -9.07 1.84
CA LEU A 270 -11.09 -10.50 2.20
C LEU A 270 -12.45 -11.09 2.58
N VAL A 271 -13.42 -10.25 2.87
CA VAL A 271 -14.77 -10.65 3.35
C VAL A 271 -15.89 -10.01 2.51
N LEU A 272 -15.55 -9.62 1.28
CA LEU A 272 -16.42 -8.86 0.40
C LEU A 272 -17.84 -9.44 0.23
N PRO A 273 -18.04 -10.77 0.17
CA PRO A 273 -19.39 -11.36 0.12
C PRO A 273 -20.25 -11.11 1.37
N GLU A 274 -19.62 -10.82 2.51
CA GLU A 274 -20.31 -10.56 3.79
C GLU A 274 -20.56 -9.06 4.04
N ILE A 275 -20.01 -8.19 3.19
CA ILE A 275 -20.16 -6.74 3.29
C ILE A 275 -21.56 -6.32 2.81
N ASP A 276 -22.18 -5.39 3.53
CA ASP A 276 -23.47 -4.82 3.15
C ASP A 276 -23.39 -4.11 1.79
N ASN A 277 -24.46 -4.22 1.00
CA ASN A 277 -24.54 -3.62 -0.33
C ASN A 277 -24.57 -2.08 -0.28
N SER A 278 -24.89 -1.48 0.87
CA SER A 278 -24.81 -0.03 1.07
C SER A 278 -23.40 0.49 1.25
N ASN A 279 -22.40 -0.38 1.48
CA ASN A 279 -21.00 0.04 1.56
C ASN A 279 -20.53 0.54 0.19
N PRO A 280 -20.15 1.82 0.07
CA PRO A 280 -19.82 2.42 -1.24
C PRO A 280 -18.63 1.75 -1.93
N SER A 281 -17.67 1.24 -1.17
CA SER A 281 -16.45 0.61 -1.69
C SER A 281 -16.69 -0.80 -2.25
N LYS A 282 -17.80 -1.45 -1.88
CA LYS A 282 -18.07 -2.84 -2.27
C LYS A 282 -18.05 -3.03 -3.78
N LYS A 283 -18.77 -2.19 -4.53
CA LYS A 283 -18.82 -2.30 -5.99
C LYS A 283 -17.47 -2.06 -6.66
N VAL A 284 -16.72 -1.07 -6.18
CA VAL A 284 -15.37 -0.77 -6.71
C VAL A 284 -14.43 -1.95 -6.48
N ALA A 285 -14.51 -2.57 -5.30
CA ALA A 285 -13.74 -3.76 -4.97
C ALA A 285 -14.14 -4.97 -5.83
N GLU A 286 -15.45 -5.21 -6.04
CA GLU A 286 -15.96 -6.27 -6.92
C GLU A 286 -15.45 -6.12 -8.36
N ASP A 287 -15.54 -4.91 -8.92
CA ASP A 287 -15.06 -4.60 -10.27
C ASP A 287 -13.54 -4.83 -10.39
N TYR A 288 -12.77 -4.38 -9.40
CA TYR A 288 -11.32 -4.61 -9.37
C TYR A 288 -11.00 -6.11 -9.32
N ILE A 289 -11.63 -6.87 -8.42
CA ILE A 289 -11.41 -8.32 -8.27
C ILE A 289 -11.76 -9.05 -9.57
N ALA A 290 -12.89 -8.73 -10.19
CA ALA A 290 -13.32 -9.34 -11.44
C ALA A 290 -12.31 -9.10 -12.57
N ARG A 291 -11.84 -7.86 -12.73
CA ARG A 291 -10.82 -7.49 -13.74
C ARG A 291 -9.50 -8.18 -13.48
N TYR A 292 -9.03 -8.21 -12.23
CA TYR A 292 -7.79 -8.89 -11.86
C TYR A 292 -7.89 -10.40 -12.10
N THR A 293 -8.97 -11.03 -11.64
CA THR A 293 -9.18 -12.48 -11.80
C THR A 293 -9.26 -12.89 -13.28
N LYS A 294 -9.86 -12.04 -14.12
CA LYS A 294 -9.91 -12.28 -15.57
C LYS A 294 -8.52 -12.34 -16.21
N LEU A 295 -7.56 -11.55 -15.71
CA LEU A 295 -6.19 -11.54 -16.25
C LEU A 295 -5.28 -12.62 -15.66
N TYR A 296 -5.44 -12.94 -14.39
CA TYR A 296 -4.47 -13.75 -13.65
C TYR A 296 -5.03 -15.09 -13.14
N GLY A 297 -6.32 -15.36 -13.34
CA GLY A 297 -6.96 -16.63 -12.97
C GLY A 297 -7.23 -16.83 -11.48
N ASN A 298 -6.84 -15.86 -10.62
CA ASN A 298 -7.03 -15.90 -9.16
C ASN A 298 -7.39 -14.52 -8.63
N ALA A 299 -8.07 -14.47 -7.49
CA ALA A 299 -8.38 -13.20 -6.83
C ALA A 299 -7.11 -12.49 -6.34
N PRO A 300 -7.05 -11.15 -6.38
CA PRO A 300 -5.94 -10.38 -5.83
C PRO A 300 -5.91 -10.47 -4.30
N ALA A 301 -4.72 -10.28 -3.70
CA ALA A 301 -4.61 -9.94 -2.30
C ALA A 301 -4.99 -8.46 -2.08
N THR A 302 -5.27 -8.07 -0.83
CA THR A 302 -5.57 -6.67 -0.45
C THR A 302 -4.49 -5.69 -0.93
N PHE A 303 -3.25 -6.12 -1.00
CA PHE A 303 -2.11 -5.29 -1.41
C PHE A 303 -2.15 -4.83 -2.87
N GLY A 304 -2.72 -5.62 -3.78
CA GLY A 304 -2.95 -5.18 -5.16
C GLY A 304 -3.93 -4.01 -5.23
N ALA A 305 -4.97 -4.04 -4.40
CA ALA A 305 -5.96 -2.99 -4.30
C ALA A 305 -5.34 -1.63 -3.90
N ASN A 306 -4.27 -1.61 -3.09
CA ASN A 306 -3.58 -0.36 -2.76
C ASN A 306 -2.99 0.35 -3.99
N VAL A 307 -2.49 -0.40 -4.97
CA VAL A 307 -1.99 0.15 -6.24
C VAL A 307 -3.15 0.55 -7.16
N TYR A 308 -4.25 -0.18 -7.13
CA TYR A 308 -5.46 0.21 -7.86
C TYR A 308 -6.02 1.53 -7.34
N ASP A 309 -6.08 1.70 -6.02
CA ASP A 309 -6.52 2.94 -5.37
C ASP A 309 -5.57 4.11 -5.66
N ALA A 310 -4.24 3.87 -5.76
CA ALA A 310 -3.30 4.87 -6.27
C ALA A 310 -3.66 5.33 -7.69
N GLY A 311 -4.09 4.39 -8.54
CA GLY A 311 -4.59 4.71 -9.88
C GLY A 311 -5.83 5.59 -9.85
N LEU A 312 -6.81 5.31 -8.99
CA LEU A 312 -8.03 6.12 -8.83
C LEU A 312 -7.71 7.54 -8.35
N LEU A 313 -6.79 7.69 -7.39
CA LEU A 313 -6.32 9.00 -6.92
C LEU A 313 -5.67 9.79 -8.05
N LEU A 314 -4.81 9.16 -8.84
CA LEU A 314 -4.16 9.80 -9.99
C LEU A 314 -5.15 10.11 -11.11
N GLU A 315 -6.15 9.25 -11.36
CA GLU A 315 -7.20 9.48 -12.35
C GLU A 315 -8.02 10.74 -12.02
N GLN A 316 -8.27 11.00 -10.75
CA GLN A 316 -8.92 12.23 -10.29
C GLN A 316 -7.98 13.45 -10.35
N ALA A 317 -6.73 13.31 -9.93
CA ALA A 317 -5.82 14.45 -9.72
C ALA A 317 -5.13 14.94 -11.02
N ILE A 318 -4.79 14.04 -11.95
CA ILE A 318 -4.08 14.38 -13.19
C ILE A 318 -4.84 15.42 -14.03
N PRO A 319 -6.16 15.30 -14.28
CA PRO A 319 -6.88 16.31 -15.07
C PRO A 319 -6.91 17.68 -14.40
N LEU A 320 -6.90 17.74 -13.06
CA LEU A 320 -6.85 18.98 -12.31
C LEU A 320 -5.48 19.66 -12.46
N ALA A 321 -4.40 18.90 -12.33
CA ALA A 321 -3.04 19.39 -12.53
C ALA A 321 -2.81 19.90 -13.98
N ALA A 322 -3.34 19.17 -14.96
CA ALA A 322 -3.19 19.51 -16.37
C ALA A 322 -3.87 20.82 -16.80
N LYS A 323 -4.81 21.33 -15.99
CA LYS A 323 -5.41 22.66 -16.23
C LYS A 323 -4.42 23.79 -15.99
N THR A 324 -3.41 23.58 -15.18
CA THR A 324 -2.47 24.62 -14.72
C THR A 324 -1.04 24.44 -15.23
N ALA A 325 -0.63 23.21 -15.56
CA ALA A 325 0.73 22.91 -15.98
C ALA A 325 0.78 21.71 -16.94
N LYS A 326 1.86 21.59 -17.70
CA LYS A 326 2.07 20.49 -18.67
C LYS A 326 2.78 19.31 -18.00
N PRO A 327 2.40 18.04 -18.30
CA PRO A 327 3.16 16.87 -17.90
C PRO A 327 4.66 16.99 -18.24
N GLY A 328 5.50 16.34 -17.42
CA GLY A 328 6.96 16.40 -17.55
C GLY A 328 7.62 17.63 -16.91
N THR A 329 6.84 18.56 -16.35
CA THR A 329 7.38 19.78 -15.72
C THR A 329 7.31 19.70 -14.18
N LYS A 330 8.15 20.49 -13.50
CA LYS A 330 8.11 20.62 -12.04
C LYS A 330 6.78 21.23 -11.57
N GLU A 331 6.26 22.18 -12.33
CA GLU A 331 4.98 22.84 -12.08
C GLU A 331 3.84 21.83 -12.12
N PHE A 332 3.85 20.88 -13.06
CA PHE A 332 2.86 19.81 -13.12
C PHE A 332 2.93 18.91 -11.91
N ARG A 333 4.11 18.49 -11.49
CA ARG A 333 4.28 17.66 -10.28
C ARG A 333 3.78 18.36 -9.02
N SER A 334 4.06 19.66 -8.88
CA SER A 334 3.53 20.47 -7.78
C SER A 334 2.01 20.58 -7.83
N ALA A 335 1.45 20.85 -9.01
CA ALA A 335 0.00 20.93 -9.20
C ALA A 335 -0.68 19.56 -8.95
N LEU A 336 -0.02 18.46 -9.29
CA LEU A 336 -0.50 17.10 -9.03
C LEU A 336 -0.55 16.79 -7.53
N ARG A 337 0.50 17.16 -6.77
CA ARG A 337 0.48 17.09 -5.31
C ARG A 337 -0.68 17.88 -4.72
N ASP A 338 -0.84 19.14 -5.13
CA ASP A 338 -1.89 20.03 -4.62
C ASP A 338 -3.30 19.54 -5.01
N ALA A 339 -3.42 18.83 -6.14
CA ALA A 339 -4.66 18.19 -6.56
C ALA A 339 -4.99 16.95 -5.71
N LEU A 340 -3.97 16.15 -5.35
CA LEU A 340 -4.13 15.01 -4.44
C LEU A 340 -4.59 15.46 -3.05
N GLU A 341 -4.05 16.56 -2.51
CA GLU A 341 -4.46 17.15 -1.22
C GLU A 341 -5.93 17.64 -1.20
N LYS A 342 -6.57 17.76 -2.37
CA LYS A 342 -7.98 18.15 -2.51
C LYS A 342 -8.94 16.98 -2.73
N THR A 343 -8.44 15.76 -2.61
CA THR A 343 -9.28 14.56 -2.74
C THR A 343 -10.34 14.56 -1.63
N HIS A 344 -11.60 14.50 -2.02
CA HIS A 344 -12.74 14.48 -1.10
C HIS A 344 -13.75 13.43 -1.51
N GLU A 345 -14.18 12.58 -0.55
CA GLU A 345 -15.14 11.49 -0.72
C GLU A 345 -14.85 10.62 -1.96
N LEU A 346 -13.58 10.37 -2.27
CA LEU A 346 -13.22 9.44 -3.35
C LEU A 346 -13.45 8.01 -2.88
N VAL A 347 -14.48 7.38 -3.42
CA VAL A 347 -14.77 5.97 -3.17
C VAL A 347 -13.76 5.10 -3.90
N ALA A 348 -13.03 4.27 -3.15
CA ALA A 348 -12.01 3.37 -3.67
C ALA A 348 -12.27 1.92 -3.23
N THR A 349 -11.35 1.00 -3.54
CA THR A 349 -11.56 -0.44 -3.26
C THR A 349 -11.55 -0.79 -1.79
N GLN A 350 -10.89 -0.01 -0.94
CA GLN A 350 -10.66 -0.34 0.45
C GLN A 350 -11.29 0.66 1.43
N GLY A 351 -11.96 1.67 0.94
CA GLY A 351 -12.58 2.72 1.76
C GLY A 351 -12.81 3.98 0.95
N VAL A 352 -13.00 5.09 1.65
CA VAL A 352 -13.24 6.40 1.06
C VAL A 352 -12.10 7.33 1.47
N TYR A 353 -11.52 8.02 0.49
CA TYR A 353 -10.42 8.96 0.73
C TYR A 353 -10.92 10.38 0.93
N ASN A 354 -10.43 11.00 1.99
CA ASN A 354 -10.52 12.42 2.29
C ASN A 354 -9.13 12.93 2.64
N ILE A 355 -8.38 13.38 1.66
CA ILE A 355 -6.99 13.83 1.83
C ILE A 355 -6.96 15.32 2.09
N SER A 356 -6.08 15.77 2.97
CA SER A 356 -5.81 17.18 3.25
C SER A 356 -4.30 17.43 3.40
N PRO A 357 -3.84 18.69 3.44
CA PRO A 357 -2.43 19.00 3.71
C PRO A 357 -1.89 18.46 5.04
N GLU A 358 -2.77 18.15 6.01
CA GLU A 358 -2.44 17.60 7.32
C GLU A 358 -2.56 16.08 7.37
N ASP A 359 -3.37 15.48 6.49
CA ASP A 359 -3.61 14.04 6.41
C ASP A 359 -3.48 13.51 4.99
N HIS A 360 -2.32 12.98 4.66
CA HIS A 360 -2.01 12.34 3.38
C HIS A 360 -2.35 10.84 3.33
N SER A 361 -3.05 10.31 4.32
CA SER A 361 -3.65 8.96 4.30
C SER A 361 -5.11 9.00 3.86
N GLY A 362 -5.88 9.93 4.40
CA GLY A 362 -7.25 10.21 4.02
C GLY A 362 -8.28 9.15 4.38
N PHE A 363 -7.90 8.03 4.99
CA PHE A 363 -8.84 7.01 5.43
C PHE A 363 -9.43 7.31 6.81
N ASP A 364 -10.71 7.03 6.96
CA ASP A 364 -11.41 6.95 8.24
C ASP A 364 -11.80 5.49 8.60
N ASP A 365 -12.65 5.34 9.62
CA ASP A 365 -13.08 4.03 10.11
C ASP A 365 -13.90 3.22 9.08
N ARG A 366 -14.39 3.84 7.99
CA ARG A 366 -15.03 3.13 6.87
C ARG A 366 -14.04 2.26 6.07
N GLY A 367 -12.74 2.50 6.21
CA GLY A 367 -11.69 1.77 5.52
C GLY A 367 -11.28 0.46 6.19
N ARG A 368 -12.01 -0.03 7.21
CA ARG A 368 -11.62 -1.24 7.94
C ARG A 368 -12.78 -2.10 8.37
N GLU A 369 -12.55 -3.39 8.35
CA GLU A 369 -13.43 -4.42 8.91
C GLU A 369 -12.66 -5.24 9.94
N LEU A 370 -13.33 -5.70 11.00
CA LEU A 370 -12.77 -6.65 11.94
C LEU A 370 -13.11 -8.06 11.46
N ILE A 371 -12.09 -8.86 11.21
CA ILE A 371 -12.21 -10.18 10.60
C ILE A 371 -11.49 -11.24 11.43
N THR A 372 -11.91 -12.48 11.28
CA THR A 372 -11.31 -13.65 11.95
C THR A 372 -11.14 -14.79 10.98
N VAL A 373 -10.23 -15.71 11.30
CA VAL A 373 -10.15 -17.00 10.61
C VAL A 373 -11.16 -17.96 11.23
N LYS A 374 -12.10 -18.45 10.43
CA LYS A 374 -13.07 -19.45 10.82
C LYS A 374 -13.25 -20.49 9.72
N ASP A 375 -13.10 -21.76 10.09
CA ASP A 375 -13.15 -22.89 9.17
C ASP A 375 -12.16 -22.71 7.98
N GLY A 376 -10.96 -22.20 8.28
CA GLY A 376 -9.90 -21.93 7.32
C GLY A 376 -10.20 -20.78 6.33
N GLN A 377 -11.17 -19.93 6.62
CA GLN A 377 -11.56 -18.78 5.77
C GLN A 377 -11.65 -17.49 6.58
N TRP A 378 -11.44 -16.37 5.91
CA TRP A 378 -11.72 -15.06 6.48
C TRP A 378 -13.22 -14.84 6.62
N ARG A 379 -13.66 -14.38 7.80
CA ARG A 379 -15.06 -14.05 8.13
C ARG A 379 -15.12 -12.75 8.90
N LEU A 380 -16.23 -12.02 8.77
CA LEU A 380 -16.51 -10.87 9.64
C LEU A 380 -16.65 -11.32 11.10
N VAL A 381 -16.08 -10.57 12.02
CA VAL A 381 -16.37 -10.71 13.46
C VAL A 381 -17.74 -10.10 13.71
N LYS A 382 -18.66 -10.90 14.25
CA LYS A 382 -20.03 -10.49 14.60
C LYS A 382 -20.12 -10.03 16.04
#